data_e4680664a445ee19b51de9b84f97d430
#
_entry.id   e4680664a445ee19b51de9b84f97d430
#
_cell.length_a   1.000
_cell.length_b   1.000
_cell.length_c   1.000
_cell.angle_alpha   90.00
_cell.angle_beta   90.00
_cell.angle_gamma   90.00
#
_symmetry.space_group_name_H-M   'P 1'
#
loop_
_entity.id
_entity.type
_entity.pdbx_description
1 polymer ?
#
loop_
_entity_poly.entity_id
_entity_poly.type
_entity_poly.pdbx_seq_one_letter_code
_entity_poly.pdbx_strand_id
1 'polypeptide(L)'
;TARPAGKLSGGMKQKLGLACTLVSTPDLLLLDEPTVGVDPLSRRELWHILHTLSEEKSLTVLVNTSYIEEAEQCQYAYILHKGQLLADGTPESLLQYARGRCYAVRVPQGMPPRFIQSWLLDDRHVVMDAVPEGSQVRFTVSSRQLPNHLLLQNYLPGAVITPVSPRLEDSFMILLRKAGSTEEETPGMPSLPKVPP
;
A
#
# COMPACT_ATOMS: atom_id res chain seq x y z
N THR A 1 -38.69 -7.85 8.10
CA THR A 1 -39.02 -7.38 6.72
C THR A 1 -38.05 -8.04 5.76
N ALA A 2 -38.55 -9.02 4.97
CA ALA A 2 -37.75 -9.71 3.97
C ALA A 2 -37.38 -8.73 2.84
N ARG A 3 -36.11 -8.26 2.81
CA ARG A 3 -35.57 -7.45 1.73
C ARG A 3 -34.91 -8.40 0.70
N PRO A 4 -35.31 -8.36 -0.59
CA PRO A 4 -34.68 -9.20 -1.60
C PRO A 4 -33.16 -8.92 -1.69
N ALA A 5 -32.33 -9.97 -1.86
CA ALA A 5 -30.87 -9.85 -1.92
C ALA A 5 -30.38 -8.85 -2.99
N GLY A 6 -31.11 -8.72 -4.11
CA GLY A 6 -30.80 -7.75 -5.16
C GLY A 6 -30.92 -6.28 -4.74
N LYS A 7 -31.67 -5.97 -3.67
CA LYS A 7 -31.85 -4.61 -3.12
C LYS A 7 -30.91 -4.29 -1.94
N LEU A 8 -29.96 -5.16 -1.63
CA LEU A 8 -28.95 -4.94 -0.59
C LEU A 8 -27.86 -4.01 -1.11
N SER A 9 -27.29 -3.16 -0.23
CA SER A 9 -26.08 -2.41 -0.53
C SER A 9 -24.87 -3.34 -0.71
N GLY A 10 -23.78 -2.84 -1.27
CA GLY A 10 -22.53 -3.60 -1.43
C GLY A 10 -22.07 -4.21 -0.11
N GLY A 11 -21.95 -3.42 0.94
CA GLY A 11 -21.56 -3.91 2.28
C GLY A 11 -22.55 -4.90 2.88
N MET A 12 -23.85 -4.77 2.64
CA MET A 12 -24.84 -5.77 3.09
C MET A 12 -24.71 -7.09 2.33
N LYS A 13 -24.37 -7.06 1.03
CA LYS A 13 -24.13 -8.26 0.23
C LYS A 13 -22.88 -8.99 0.71
N GLN A 14 -21.80 -8.26 1.01
CA GLN A 14 -20.57 -8.85 1.55
C GLN A 14 -20.81 -9.52 2.91
N LYS A 15 -21.50 -8.83 3.82
CA LYS A 15 -21.87 -9.42 5.12
C LYS A 15 -22.77 -10.64 4.98
N LEU A 16 -23.71 -10.63 4.04
CA LEU A 16 -24.56 -11.78 3.76
C LEU A 16 -23.73 -12.95 3.21
N GLY A 17 -22.82 -12.70 2.26
CA GLY A 17 -21.89 -13.71 1.74
C GLY A 17 -21.06 -14.34 2.86
N LEU A 18 -20.45 -13.50 3.71
CA LEU A 18 -19.69 -13.96 4.87
C LEU A 18 -20.57 -14.80 5.82
N ALA A 19 -21.78 -14.36 6.13
CA ALA A 19 -22.71 -15.12 6.97
C ALA A 19 -23.05 -16.49 6.37
N CYS A 20 -23.23 -16.57 5.05
CA CYS A 20 -23.50 -17.85 4.37
C CYS A 20 -22.30 -18.81 4.45
N THR A 21 -21.07 -18.34 4.32
CA THR A 21 -19.87 -19.19 4.43
C THR A 21 -19.65 -19.69 5.85
N LEU A 22 -20.02 -18.90 6.86
CA LEU A 22 -19.87 -19.25 8.28
C LEU A 22 -20.89 -20.28 8.80
N VAL A 23 -21.94 -20.56 8.06
CA VAL A 23 -22.93 -21.59 8.43
C VAL A 23 -22.27 -22.97 8.55
N SER A 24 -21.27 -23.26 7.74
CA SER A 24 -20.54 -24.53 7.75
C SER A 24 -19.41 -24.62 8.78
N THR A 25 -19.22 -23.60 9.64
CA THR A 25 -18.13 -23.54 10.65
C THR A 25 -16.76 -23.93 10.07
N PRO A 26 -16.23 -23.22 9.07
CA PRO A 26 -14.97 -23.56 8.43
C PRO A 26 -13.77 -23.29 9.36
N ASP A 27 -12.67 -24.03 9.18
CA ASP A 27 -11.38 -23.75 9.83
C ASP A 27 -10.59 -22.68 9.11
N LEU A 28 -10.83 -22.50 7.81
CA LEU A 28 -10.17 -21.53 6.93
C LEU A 28 -11.20 -20.77 6.11
N LEU A 29 -11.10 -19.44 6.13
CA LEU A 29 -11.88 -18.52 5.32
C LEU A 29 -10.97 -17.82 4.29
N LEU A 30 -11.31 -17.95 3.02
CA LEU A 30 -10.60 -17.28 1.92
C LEU A 30 -11.45 -16.12 1.41
N LEU A 31 -10.90 -14.91 1.43
CA LEU A 31 -11.56 -13.69 0.99
C LEU A 31 -10.74 -13.02 -0.11
N ASP A 32 -11.37 -12.78 -1.24
CA ASP A 32 -10.77 -12.10 -2.38
C ASP A 32 -11.42 -10.72 -2.54
N GLU A 33 -10.63 -9.66 -2.36
CA GLU A 33 -11.04 -8.25 -2.42
C GLU A 33 -12.36 -7.97 -1.66
N PRO A 34 -12.48 -8.36 -0.37
CA PRO A 34 -13.78 -8.39 0.32
C PRO A 34 -14.41 -7.02 0.54
N THR A 35 -13.64 -5.94 0.40
CA THR A 35 -14.13 -4.58 0.69
C THR A 35 -14.21 -3.67 -0.54
N VAL A 36 -13.92 -4.21 -1.74
CA VAL A 36 -14.04 -3.45 -2.98
C VAL A 36 -15.50 -3.02 -3.20
N GLY A 37 -15.71 -1.73 -3.42
CA GLY A 37 -17.06 -1.15 -3.60
C GLY A 37 -17.92 -1.09 -2.33
N VAL A 38 -17.32 -1.30 -1.16
CA VAL A 38 -17.98 -1.19 0.15
C VAL A 38 -17.70 0.17 0.76
N ASP A 39 -18.72 0.79 1.33
CA ASP A 39 -18.59 2.08 2.03
C ASP A 39 -17.69 1.97 3.28
N PRO A 40 -17.06 3.07 3.74
CA PRO A 40 -16.09 3.02 4.84
C PRO A 40 -16.64 2.47 6.16
N LEU A 41 -17.94 2.71 6.47
CA LEU A 41 -18.54 2.20 7.69
C LEU A 41 -18.71 0.68 7.61
N SER A 42 -19.28 0.18 6.51
CA SER A 42 -19.46 -1.24 6.27
C SER A 42 -18.12 -1.99 6.20
N ARG A 43 -17.05 -1.35 5.69
CA ARG A 43 -15.69 -1.90 5.68
C ARG A 43 -15.17 -2.11 7.11
N ARG A 44 -15.29 -1.11 7.99
CA ARG A 44 -14.88 -1.25 9.41
C ARG A 44 -15.65 -2.35 10.13
N GLU A 45 -16.96 -2.45 9.89
CA GLU A 45 -17.79 -3.49 10.49
C GLU A 45 -17.39 -4.88 10.00
N LEU A 46 -17.05 -5.04 8.71
CA LEU A 46 -16.56 -6.29 8.15
C LEU A 46 -15.25 -6.71 8.84
N TRP A 47 -14.28 -5.82 8.94
CA TRP A 47 -13.02 -6.10 9.62
C TRP A 47 -13.21 -6.43 11.10
N HIS A 48 -14.10 -5.74 11.80
CA HIS A 48 -14.44 -6.07 13.18
C HIS A 48 -14.99 -7.50 13.32
N ILE A 49 -15.87 -7.91 12.40
CA ILE A 49 -16.39 -9.29 12.37
C ILE A 49 -15.26 -10.29 12.13
N LEU A 50 -14.34 -10.03 11.17
CA LEU A 50 -13.23 -10.91 10.87
C LEU A 50 -12.28 -11.09 12.07
N HIS A 51 -11.95 -10.00 12.77
CA HIS A 51 -11.14 -10.05 13.99
C HIS A 51 -11.83 -10.89 15.08
N THR A 52 -13.10 -10.62 15.36
CA THR A 52 -13.88 -11.37 16.35
C THR A 52 -13.89 -12.88 16.04
N LEU A 53 -14.08 -13.24 14.76
CA LEU A 53 -14.09 -14.64 14.34
C LEU A 53 -12.71 -15.30 14.47
N SER A 54 -11.64 -14.58 14.13
CA SER A 54 -10.29 -15.10 14.25
C SER A 54 -9.88 -15.30 15.71
N GLU A 55 -10.23 -14.37 16.60
CA GLU A 55 -9.86 -14.41 18.01
C GLU A 55 -10.71 -15.39 18.84
N GLU A 56 -12.05 -15.34 18.68
CA GLU A 56 -12.95 -16.12 19.52
C GLU A 56 -13.16 -17.55 19.02
N LYS A 57 -13.09 -17.77 17.70
CA LYS A 57 -13.38 -19.08 17.08
C LYS A 57 -12.16 -19.78 16.50
N SER A 58 -10.97 -19.24 16.67
CA SER A 58 -9.72 -19.78 16.10
C SER A 58 -9.81 -19.97 14.58
N LEU A 59 -10.65 -19.18 13.89
CA LEU A 59 -10.81 -19.22 12.45
C LEU A 59 -9.58 -18.60 11.78
N THR A 60 -8.93 -19.34 10.90
CA THR A 60 -7.89 -18.79 10.05
C THR A 60 -8.53 -18.00 8.90
N VAL A 61 -8.12 -16.74 8.72
CA VAL A 61 -8.64 -15.89 7.65
C VAL A 61 -7.48 -15.50 6.72
N LEU A 62 -7.60 -15.84 5.43
CA LEU A 62 -6.68 -15.38 4.39
C LEU A 62 -7.40 -14.36 3.51
N VAL A 63 -6.90 -13.15 3.48
CA VAL A 63 -7.46 -12.03 2.70
C VAL A 63 -6.51 -11.68 1.57
N ASN A 64 -6.99 -11.67 0.33
CA ASN A 64 -6.35 -11.00 -0.78
C ASN A 64 -6.96 -9.60 -0.93
N THR A 65 -6.15 -8.56 -0.95
CA THR A 65 -6.60 -7.18 -1.07
C THR A 65 -5.56 -6.30 -1.75
N SER A 66 -6.03 -5.30 -2.50
CA SER A 66 -5.21 -4.22 -3.05
C SER A 66 -5.12 -3.00 -2.12
N TYR A 67 -5.85 -2.98 -1.01
CA TYR A 67 -5.82 -1.90 -0.04
C TYR A 67 -4.76 -2.15 1.03
N ILE A 68 -3.70 -1.34 1.02
CA ILE A 68 -2.57 -1.50 1.94
C ILE A 68 -2.99 -1.29 3.40
N GLU A 69 -3.95 -0.41 3.66
CA GLU A 69 -4.48 -0.17 5.01
C GLU A 69 -5.18 -1.43 5.61
N GLU A 70 -5.62 -2.34 4.76
CA GLU A 70 -6.18 -3.61 5.21
C GLU A 70 -5.10 -4.59 5.64
N ALA A 71 -3.95 -4.58 4.98
CA ALA A 71 -2.80 -5.37 5.40
C ALA A 71 -2.29 -4.96 6.79
N GLU A 72 -2.45 -3.68 7.18
CA GLU A 72 -2.10 -3.20 8.53
C GLU A 72 -2.99 -3.82 9.63
N GLN A 73 -4.16 -4.32 9.28
CA GLN A 73 -5.09 -4.99 10.21
C GLN A 73 -4.83 -6.49 10.35
N CYS A 74 -3.98 -7.07 9.50
CA CYS A 74 -3.64 -8.48 9.54
C CYS A 74 -2.53 -8.77 10.55
N GLN A 75 -2.49 -9.99 11.09
CA GLN A 75 -1.39 -10.44 11.95
C GLN A 75 -0.11 -10.68 11.13
N TYR A 76 -0.27 -11.06 9.86
CA TYR A 76 0.82 -11.35 8.93
C TYR A 76 0.41 -10.96 7.50
N ALA A 77 1.35 -10.45 6.73
CA ALA A 77 1.09 -10.02 5.35
C ALA A 77 2.17 -10.54 4.39
N TYR A 78 1.75 -10.84 3.17
CA TYR A 78 2.59 -11.18 2.03
C TYR A 78 2.44 -10.11 0.96
N ILE A 79 3.53 -9.49 0.54
CA ILE A 79 3.55 -8.48 -0.52
C ILE A 79 3.92 -9.15 -1.84
N LEU A 80 2.95 -9.22 -2.75
CA LEU A 80 3.11 -9.87 -4.06
C LEU A 80 3.12 -8.83 -5.18
N HIS A 81 4.01 -9.01 -6.17
CA HIS A 81 4.05 -8.21 -7.37
C HIS A 81 4.45 -9.07 -8.57
N LYS A 82 3.68 -9.02 -9.66
CA LYS A 82 3.93 -9.80 -10.89
C LYS A 82 4.24 -11.28 -10.65
N GLY A 83 3.51 -11.91 -9.72
CA GLY A 83 3.70 -13.32 -9.36
C GLY A 83 4.92 -13.61 -8.46
N GLN A 84 5.65 -12.59 -8.01
CA GLN A 84 6.79 -12.73 -7.11
C GLN A 84 6.44 -12.25 -5.71
N LEU A 85 6.95 -12.94 -4.69
CA LEU A 85 6.88 -12.51 -3.30
C LEU A 85 8.01 -11.50 -3.06
N LEU A 86 7.65 -10.24 -2.80
CA LEU A 86 8.61 -9.17 -2.54
C LEU A 86 9.06 -9.13 -1.09
N ALA A 87 8.15 -9.36 -0.16
CA ALA A 87 8.39 -9.41 1.27
C ALA A 87 7.23 -10.08 1.98
N ASP A 88 7.49 -10.57 3.19
CA ASP A 88 6.48 -11.11 4.09
C ASP A 88 6.83 -10.81 5.54
N GLY A 89 5.84 -10.82 6.41
CA GLY A 89 6.03 -10.57 7.84
C GLY A 89 4.83 -9.92 8.51
N THR A 90 4.99 -9.57 9.79
CA THR A 90 4.01 -8.74 10.48
C THR A 90 4.03 -7.33 9.88
N PRO A 91 2.90 -6.59 9.90
CA PRO A 91 2.88 -5.20 9.43
C PRO A 91 4.01 -4.35 10.03
N GLU A 92 4.27 -4.50 11.32
CA GLU A 92 5.35 -3.80 12.00
C GLU A 92 6.75 -4.16 11.46
N SER A 93 6.99 -5.45 11.16
CA SER A 93 8.26 -5.89 10.57
C SER A 93 8.44 -5.34 9.16
N LEU A 94 7.38 -5.22 8.40
CA LEU A 94 7.39 -4.66 7.04
C LEU A 94 7.70 -3.16 7.03
N LEU A 95 7.35 -2.40 8.07
CA LEU A 95 7.72 -0.98 8.21
C LEU A 95 9.25 -0.75 8.24
N GLN A 96 10.05 -1.78 8.56
CA GLN A 96 11.51 -1.66 8.59
C GLN A 96 12.13 -1.32 7.23
N TYR A 97 11.47 -1.67 6.12
CA TYR A 97 11.94 -1.31 4.77
C TYR A 97 11.95 0.20 4.55
N ALA A 98 11.02 0.94 5.16
CA ALA A 98 10.91 2.39 5.05
C ALA A 98 11.48 3.17 6.24
N ARG A 99 11.87 2.51 7.33
CA ARG A 99 12.40 3.17 8.53
C ARG A 99 13.64 4.01 8.23
N GLY A 100 13.58 5.30 8.61
CA GLY A 100 14.65 6.27 8.40
C GLY A 100 14.76 6.78 6.95
N ARG A 101 13.74 6.53 6.12
CA ARG A 101 13.70 6.92 4.70
C ARG A 101 12.53 7.85 4.36
N CYS A 102 11.66 8.13 5.33
CA CYS A 102 10.43 8.89 5.12
C CYS A 102 10.59 10.31 5.66
N TYR A 103 10.21 11.26 4.85
CA TYR A 103 10.30 12.69 5.15
C TYR A 103 9.02 13.40 4.70
N ALA A 104 8.74 14.53 5.33
CA ALA A 104 7.74 15.46 4.86
C ALA A 104 8.38 16.83 4.68
N VAL A 105 8.05 17.51 3.58
CA VAL A 105 8.42 18.89 3.34
C VAL A 105 7.19 19.79 3.43
N ARG A 106 7.25 20.80 4.30
CA ARG A 106 6.24 21.86 4.34
C ARG A 106 6.42 22.79 3.16
N VAL A 107 5.36 22.96 2.39
CA VAL A 107 5.36 23.83 1.21
C VAL A 107 5.24 25.29 1.63
N PRO A 108 6.10 26.22 1.13
CA PRO A 108 5.96 27.66 1.36
C PRO A 108 4.60 28.19 0.88
N GLN A 109 4.08 29.24 1.54
CA GLN A 109 2.83 29.87 1.13
C GLN A 109 2.89 30.37 -0.31
N GLY A 110 1.81 30.13 -1.06
CA GLY A 110 1.70 30.52 -2.46
C GLY A 110 2.28 29.53 -3.48
N MET A 111 2.92 28.47 -3.03
CA MET A 111 3.44 27.42 -3.92
C MET A 111 2.52 26.19 -3.90
N PRO A 112 2.14 25.64 -5.07
CA PRO A 112 1.35 24.41 -5.10
C PRO A 112 2.22 23.20 -4.71
N PRO A 113 1.73 22.27 -3.85
CA PRO A 113 2.47 21.07 -3.43
C PRO A 113 2.93 20.19 -4.61
N ARG A 114 2.19 20.17 -5.71
CA ARG A 114 2.55 19.43 -6.93
C ARG A 114 3.85 19.88 -7.57
N PHE A 115 4.24 21.15 -7.40
CA PHE A 115 5.53 21.65 -7.89
C PHE A 115 6.69 20.96 -7.14
N ILE A 116 6.60 20.88 -5.81
CA ILE A 116 7.60 20.18 -4.99
C ILE A 116 7.59 18.68 -5.27
N GLN A 117 6.41 18.08 -5.45
CA GLN A 117 6.30 16.68 -5.85
C GLN A 117 7.06 16.41 -7.16
N SER A 118 6.79 17.22 -8.20
CA SER A 118 7.47 17.07 -9.50
C SER A 118 8.99 17.21 -9.37
N TRP A 119 9.44 18.23 -8.65
CA TRP A 119 10.86 18.46 -8.42
C TRP A 119 11.53 17.30 -7.66
N LEU A 120 10.88 16.73 -6.65
CA LEU A 120 11.39 15.55 -5.92
C LEU A 120 11.48 14.34 -6.84
N LEU A 121 10.45 14.11 -7.66
CA LEU A 121 10.38 12.95 -8.56
C LEU A 121 11.31 13.07 -9.79
N ASP A 122 11.89 14.23 -10.06
CA ASP A 122 12.93 14.38 -11.10
C ASP A 122 14.20 13.60 -10.73
N ASP A 123 14.52 13.48 -9.43
CA ASP A 123 15.63 12.64 -8.96
C ASP A 123 15.18 11.22 -8.62
N ARG A 124 14.82 10.46 -9.65
CA ARG A 124 14.28 9.10 -9.54
C ARG A 124 15.24 8.06 -8.93
N HIS A 125 16.53 8.35 -8.89
CA HIS A 125 17.51 7.47 -8.26
C HIS A 125 17.52 7.61 -6.74
N VAL A 126 17.14 8.77 -6.24
CA VAL A 126 17.15 9.09 -4.82
C VAL A 126 15.76 9.06 -4.23
N VAL A 127 14.78 9.67 -4.90
CA VAL A 127 13.39 9.73 -4.41
C VAL A 127 12.60 8.55 -4.98
N MET A 128 12.14 7.67 -4.09
CA MET A 128 11.36 6.50 -4.44
C MET A 128 9.90 6.84 -4.71
N ASP A 129 9.35 7.75 -3.93
CA ASP A 129 7.97 8.23 -4.06
C ASP A 129 7.79 9.60 -3.43
N ALA A 130 6.81 10.38 -3.91
CA ALA A 130 6.43 11.68 -3.35
C ALA A 130 4.94 11.93 -3.53
N VAL A 131 4.23 12.19 -2.43
CA VAL A 131 2.77 12.35 -2.39
C VAL A 131 2.40 13.65 -1.69
N PRO A 132 1.60 14.54 -2.32
CA PRO A 132 1.08 15.72 -1.67
C PRO A 132 0.04 15.37 -0.60
N GLU A 133 0.21 15.90 0.61
CA GLU A 133 -0.69 15.74 1.75
C GLU A 133 -1.03 17.12 2.32
N GLY A 134 -2.15 17.71 1.88
CA GLY A 134 -2.54 19.05 2.30
C GLY A 134 -1.49 20.11 1.94
N SER A 135 -0.88 20.76 2.95
CA SER A 135 0.19 21.77 2.78
C SER A 135 1.61 21.20 2.82
N GLN A 136 1.74 19.88 2.77
CA GLN A 136 3.02 19.18 2.80
C GLN A 136 3.13 18.23 1.61
N VAL A 137 4.37 17.82 1.31
CA VAL A 137 4.65 16.69 0.42
C VAL A 137 5.41 15.67 1.23
N ARG A 138 4.82 14.49 1.39
CA ARG A 138 5.47 13.32 1.96
C ARG A 138 6.30 12.65 0.87
N PHE A 139 7.52 12.20 1.20
CA PHE A 139 8.37 11.51 0.25
C PHE A 139 9.25 10.46 0.91
N THR A 140 9.65 9.48 0.13
CA THR A 140 10.55 8.41 0.54
C THR A 140 11.83 8.42 -0.28
N VAL A 141 12.97 8.10 0.35
CA VAL A 141 14.28 8.09 -0.30
C VAL A 141 14.90 6.68 -0.31
N SER A 142 15.78 6.44 -1.27
CA SER A 142 16.47 5.16 -1.47
C SER A 142 17.44 4.82 -0.33
N SER A 143 18.05 5.80 0.28
CA SER A 143 19.01 5.66 1.38
C SER A 143 18.38 6.02 2.74
N ARG A 144 19.02 5.59 3.84
CA ARG A 144 18.58 5.97 5.20
C ARG A 144 18.99 7.38 5.60
N GLN A 145 19.77 8.06 4.77
CA GLN A 145 20.17 9.43 5.01
C GLN A 145 19.63 10.30 3.89
N LEU A 146 19.06 11.44 4.24
CA LEU A 146 18.61 12.43 3.28
C LEU A 146 19.82 13.02 2.58
N PRO A 147 19.96 12.90 1.27
CA PRO A 147 21.07 13.50 0.54
C PRO A 147 21.08 15.02 0.65
N ASN A 148 22.28 15.62 0.76
CA ASN A 148 22.43 17.06 0.95
C ASN A 148 21.82 17.92 -0.17
N HIS A 149 21.78 17.41 -1.40
CA HIS A 149 21.17 18.14 -2.52
C HIS A 149 19.64 18.19 -2.44
N LEU A 150 18.99 17.30 -1.68
CA LEU A 150 17.55 17.37 -1.35
C LEU A 150 17.25 18.31 -0.18
N LEU A 151 18.27 18.91 0.44
CA LEU A 151 18.06 19.97 1.42
C LEU A 151 17.55 21.22 0.69
N LEU A 152 16.23 21.26 0.49
CA LEU A 152 15.48 22.28 -0.25
C LEU A 152 15.76 23.74 0.20
N GLN A 153 16.36 23.94 1.38
CA GLN A 153 16.69 25.24 1.93
C GLN A 153 17.56 26.09 0.97
N ASN A 154 18.37 25.44 0.13
CA ASN A 154 19.21 26.10 -0.86
C ASN A 154 18.43 26.57 -2.11
N TYR A 155 17.28 25.95 -2.39
CA TYR A 155 16.49 26.20 -3.60
C TYR A 155 15.13 26.83 -3.29
N LEU A 156 14.59 26.60 -2.10
CA LEU A 156 13.28 27.06 -1.66
C LEU A 156 13.36 27.63 -0.24
N PRO A 157 13.61 28.96 -0.12
CA PRO A 157 13.59 29.61 1.19
C PRO A 157 12.27 29.38 1.91
N GLY A 158 12.33 28.91 3.16
CA GLY A 158 11.14 28.60 3.97
C GLY A 158 10.61 27.17 3.84
N ALA A 159 11.16 26.32 2.98
CA ALA A 159 10.86 24.90 2.97
C ALA A 159 11.55 24.22 4.17
N VAL A 160 10.77 23.47 4.97
CA VAL A 160 11.28 22.74 6.13
C VAL A 160 11.02 21.25 5.89
N ILE A 161 12.11 20.47 5.87
CA ILE A 161 12.05 19.01 5.76
C ILE A 161 12.15 18.42 7.17
N THR A 162 11.22 17.53 7.49
CA THR A 162 11.19 16.81 8.77
C THR A 162 11.10 15.30 8.52
N PRO A 163 11.81 14.47 9.30
CA PRO A 163 11.58 13.03 9.27
C PRO A 163 10.18 12.72 9.79
N VAL A 164 9.54 11.71 9.18
CA VAL A 164 8.21 11.24 9.57
C VAL A 164 8.21 9.72 9.76
N SER A 165 7.26 9.21 10.56
CA SER A 165 7.09 7.78 10.76
C SER A 165 6.75 7.08 9.44
N PRO A 166 7.32 5.89 9.18
CA PRO A 166 7.00 5.12 8.00
C PRO A 166 5.55 4.60 8.04
N ARG A 167 4.94 4.43 6.88
CA ARG A 167 3.69 3.72 6.63
C ARG A 167 3.97 2.47 5.81
N LEU A 168 3.03 1.54 5.78
CA LEU A 168 3.19 0.33 4.99
C LEU A 168 3.27 0.62 3.48
N GLU A 169 2.57 1.66 3.00
CA GLU A 169 2.67 2.17 1.64
C GLU A 169 4.08 2.61 1.26
N ASP A 170 4.79 3.28 2.17
CA ASP A 170 6.19 3.70 1.93
C ASP A 170 7.08 2.47 1.71
N SER A 171 6.88 1.42 2.52
CA SER A 171 7.60 0.15 2.39
C SER A 171 7.28 -0.55 1.09
N PHE A 172 6.01 -0.60 0.71
CA PHE A 172 5.54 -1.17 -0.55
C PHE A 172 6.18 -0.47 -1.76
N MET A 173 6.18 0.87 -1.79
CA MET A 173 6.79 1.64 -2.87
C MET A 173 8.29 1.41 -2.99
N ILE A 174 9.00 1.30 -1.86
CA ILE A 174 10.44 0.98 -1.85
C ILE A 174 10.69 -0.42 -2.41
N LEU A 175 9.89 -1.41 -2.03
CA LEU A 175 10.00 -2.80 -2.52
C LEU A 175 9.72 -2.88 -4.02
N LEU A 176 8.66 -2.23 -4.50
CA LEU A 176 8.33 -2.17 -5.92
C LEU A 176 9.44 -1.57 -6.77
N ARG A 177 10.00 -0.44 -6.34
CA ARG A 177 11.11 0.21 -7.06
C ARG A 177 12.34 -0.68 -7.13
N LYS A 178 12.68 -1.38 -6.06
CA LYS A 178 13.79 -2.33 -6.05
C LYS A 178 13.55 -3.49 -7.02
N ALA A 179 12.35 -4.05 -7.04
CA ALA A 179 12.00 -5.13 -7.97
C ALA A 179 12.05 -4.65 -9.44
N GLY A 180 11.55 -3.44 -9.73
CA GLY A 180 11.58 -2.86 -11.08
C GLY A 180 13.01 -2.57 -11.57
N SER A 181 13.90 -2.10 -10.71
CA SER A 181 15.31 -1.86 -11.06
C SER A 181 16.05 -3.14 -11.41
N THR A 182 15.66 -4.28 -10.82
CA THR A 182 16.25 -5.59 -11.13
C THR A 182 15.78 -6.13 -12.50
N GLU A 183 14.56 -5.76 -12.94
CA GLU A 183 14.04 -6.17 -14.26
C GLU A 183 14.73 -5.41 -15.42
N GLU A 184 15.12 -4.16 -15.22
CA GLU A 184 15.83 -3.37 -16.25
C GLU A 184 17.27 -3.85 -16.51
N GLU A 185 17.89 -4.53 -15.56
CA GLU A 185 19.22 -5.13 -15.71
C GLU A 185 19.22 -6.54 -16.34
N THR A 186 18.05 -7.15 -16.57
CA THR A 186 17.97 -8.44 -17.25
C THR A 186 18.12 -8.20 -18.76
N PRO A 187 19.17 -8.70 -19.44
CA PRO A 187 19.32 -8.55 -20.89
C PRO A 187 18.08 -9.10 -21.59
N GLY A 188 17.47 -8.29 -22.42
CA GLY A 188 16.25 -8.64 -23.13
C GLY A 188 16.39 -10.00 -23.82
N MET A 189 15.41 -10.87 -23.65
CA MET A 189 15.28 -12.13 -24.39
C MET A 189 15.47 -11.83 -25.89
N PRO A 190 16.34 -12.56 -26.60
CA PRO A 190 16.49 -12.37 -28.03
C PRO A 190 15.14 -12.58 -28.71
N SER A 191 14.74 -11.61 -29.53
CA SER A 191 13.51 -11.68 -30.31
C SER A 191 13.49 -12.94 -31.16
N LEU A 192 12.42 -13.73 -31.05
CA LEU A 192 12.20 -14.89 -31.91
C LEU A 192 12.31 -14.46 -33.39
N PRO A 193 13.01 -15.25 -34.25
CA PRO A 193 13.09 -14.97 -35.67
C PRO A 193 11.70 -15.00 -36.28
N LYS A 194 11.38 -13.96 -37.07
CA LYS A 194 10.13 -13.89 -37.83
C LYS A 194 10.09 -15.06 -38.81
N VAL A 195 9.06 -15.90 -38.74
CA VAL A 195 8.77 -16.93 -39.73
C VAL A 195 8.44 -16.21 -41.02
N PRO A 196 9.12 -16.48 -42.14
CA PRO A 196 8.76 -15.92 -43.47
C PRO A 196 7.43 -16.48 -43.97
N PRO A 197 6.72 -15.73 -44.86
CA PRO A 197 5.38 -16.05 -45.34
C PRO A 197 5.30 -17.33 -46.17
#